data_69a454e140a76737d05694c83932cc41
#
_entry.id   69a454e140a76737d05694c83932cc41
#
_cell.length_a   1.000
_cell.length_b   1.000
_cell.length_c   1.000
_cell.angle_alpha   90.00
_cell.angle_beta   90.00
_cell.angle_gamma   90.00
#
_symmetry.space_group_name_H-M   'P 1'
#
loop_
_entity.id
_entity.type
_entity.pdbx_description
1 polymer ?
#
loop_
_entity_poly.entity_id
_entity_poly.type
_entity_poly.pdbx_seq_one_letter_code
_entity_poly.pdbx_strand_id
1 'polypeptide(L)'
;MNTTKEIIDDLKEGKMVIIVDDEDRENEGDLVCAADKVGSDIINFMAKHGRGLICLTLTKKKCSVLGLKQMTDSNESNNKTAFTVSIEAKEGITTGISAQDRATTILAAVNPDATKKSIAQPGPVSYTHLTLPTKRIV
;
A
#
# COMPACT_ATOMS: atom_id res chain seq x y z
N MET A 1 4.26 24.04 3.51
CA MET A 1 3.76 22.66 3.72
C MET A 1 2.28 22.74 4.07
N ASN A 2 1.50 21.78 3.60
CA ASN A 2 0.09 21.66 3.95
C ASN A 2 -0.08 21.18 5.40
N THR A 3 -1.21 21.51 6.00
CA THR A 3 -1.56 21.00 7.33
C THR A 3 -2.00 19.55 7.25
N THR A 4 -1.87 18.81 8.35
CA THR A 4 -2.35 17.42 8.43
C THR A 4 -3.84 17.29 8.09
N LYS A 5 -4.65 18.29 8.45
CA LYS A 5 -6.06 18.31 8.13
C LYS A 5 -6.31 18.39 6.62
N GLU A 6 -5.61 19.31 5.93
CA GLU A 6 -5.72 19.43 4.47
C GLU A 6 -5.33 18.13 3.76
N ILE A 7 -4.24 17.48 4.19
CA ILE A 7 -3.79 16.19 3.65
C ILE A 7 -4.85 15.10 3.85
N ILE A 8 -5.45 15.02 5.05
CA ILE A 8 -6.51 14.05 5.34
C ILE A 8 -7.75 14.31 4.47
N ASP A 9 -8.12 15.57 4.29
CA ASP A 9 -9.30 15.94 3.48
C ASP A 9 -9.03 15.62 2.00
N ASP A 10 -7.84 15.89 1.47
CA ASP A 10 -7.45 15.52 0.11
C ASP A 10 -7.45 13.99 -0.11
N LEU A 11 -6.93 13.21 0.84
CA LEU A 11 -6.99 11.74 0.78
C LEU A 11 -8.43 11.21 0.78
N LYS A 12 -9.34 11.78 1.58
CA LYS A 12 -10.76 11.40 1.59
C LYS A 12 -11.45 11.70 0.25
N GLU A 13 -11.03 12.76 -0.43
CA GLU A 13 -11.51 13.11 -1.76
C GLU A 13 -10.90 12.23 -2.88
N GLY A 14 -9.98 11.32 -2.54
CA GLY A 14 -9.30 10.45 -3.49
C GLY A 14 -8.14 11.11 -4.23
N LYS A 15 -7.68 12.26 -3.75
CA LYS A 15 -6.50 12.92 -4.30
C LYS A 15 -5.23 12.22 -3.86
N MET A 16 -4.21 12.31 -4.70
CA MET A 16 -2.87 11.84 -4.37
C MET A 16 -2.09 12.98 -3.70
N VAL A 17 -1.37 12.66 -2.64
CA VAL A 17 -0.54 13.58 -1.87
C VAL A 17 0.90 13.08 -1.84
N ILE A 18 1.83 13.96 -1.48
CA ILE A 18 3.22 13.60 -1.19
C ILE A 18 3.42 13.70 0.32
N ILE A 19 3.84 12.62 0.93
CA ILE A 19 4.24 12.58 2.34
C ILE A 19 5.75 12.45 2.38
N VAL A 20 6.41 13.41 3.03
CA VAL A 20 7.86 13.43 3.17
C VAL A 20 8.21 12.89 4.55
N ASP A 21 9.17 12.00 4.59
CA ASP A 21 9.72 11.40 5.79
C ASP A 21 10.69 12.35 6.51
N ASP A 22 11.04 12.01 7.73
CA ASP A 22 12.01 12.75 8.55
C ASP A 22 13.42 12.68 7.92
N GLU A 23 14.16 13.78 7.98
CA GLU A 23 15.53 13.88 7.46
C GLU A 23 16.47 12.85 8.11
N ASP A 24 16.21 12.51 9.38
CA ASP A 24 17.00 11.54 10.15
C ASP A 24 16.61 10.08 9.86
N ARG A 25 15.59 9.82 9.01
CA ARG A 25 15.17 8.47 8.64
C ARG A 25 15.58 8.15 7.19
N GLU A 26 14.68 8.26 6.24
CA GLU A 26 14.95 7.97 4.82
C GLU A 26 15.07 9.25 4.00
N ASN A 27 14.49 10.36 4.49
CA ASN A 27 14.44 11.66 3.81
C ASN A 27 13.92 11.54 2.37
N GLU A 28 12.92 10.70 2.17
CA GLU A 28 12.28 10.44 0.88
C GLU A 28 10.84 10.93 0.88
N GLY A 29 10.30 11.16 -0.31
CA GLY A 29 8.90 11.54 -0.51
C GLY A 29 8.11 10.38 -1.13
N ASP A 30 7.03 9.98 -0.47
CA ASP A 30 6.13 8.96 -0.96
C ASP A 30 4.88 9.56 -1.63
N LEU A 31 4.51 9.04 -2.80
CA LEU A 31 3.22 9.29 -3.40
C LEU A 31 2.16 8.42 -2.70
N VAL A 32 1.18 9.05 -2.08
CA VAL A 32 0.18 8.36 -1.26
C VAL A 32 -1.23 8.71 -1.73
N CYS A 33 -2.10 7.71 -1.81
CA CYS A 33 -3.54 7.89 -2.01
C CYS A 33 -4.35 6.93 -1.12
N ALA A 34 -5.63 7.24 -0.92
CA ALA A 34 -6.52 6.33 -0.22
C ALA A 34 -6.76 5.08 -1.08
N ALA A 35 -6.55 3.89 -0.50
CA ALA A 35 -6.59 2.63 -1.24
C ALA A 35 -7.99 2.28 -1.76
N ASP A 36 -9.05 2.73 -1.10
CA ASP A 36 -10.44 2.57 -1.54
C ASP A 36 -10.85 3.50 -2.68
N LYS A 37 -9.99 4.46 -3.03
CA LYS A 37 -10.16 5.43 -4.13
C LYS A 37 -9.23 5.19 -5.31
N VAL A 38 -8.40 4.15 -5.23
CA VAL A 38 -7.39 3.87 -6.25
C VAL A 38 -8.04 3.47 -7.57
N GLY A 39 -7.52 4.03 -8.68
CA GLY A 39 -7.85 3.65 -10.04
C GLY A 39 -6.59 3.31 -10.84
N SER A 40 -6.75 2.81 -12.05
CA SER A 40 -5.65 2.50 -12.95
C SER A 40 -4.80 3.72 -13.32
N ASP A 41 -5.40 4.90 -13.40
CA ASP A 41 -4.74 6.17 -13.64
C ASP A 41 -3.77 6.55 -12.51
N ILE A 42 -4.18 6.39 -11.26
CA ILE A 42 -3.36 6.62 -10.08
C ILE A 42 -2.17 5.64 -10.05
N ILE A 43 -2.43 4.35 -10.25
CA ILE A 43 -1.37 3.34 -10.31
C ILE A 43 -0.39 3.60 -11.46
N ASN A 44 -0.89 3.97 -12.63
CA ASN A 44 -0.05 4.32 -13.76
C ASN A 44 0.81 5.56 -13.49
N PHE A 45 0.23 6.57 -12.84
CA PHE A 45 0.98 7.76 -12.43
C PHE A 45 2.11 7.40 -11.46
N MET A 46 1.82 6.63 -10.42
CA MET A 46 2.80 6.17 -9.44
C MET A 46 3.94 5.39 -10.12
N ALA A 47 3.61 4.43 -10.99
CA ALA A 47 4.59 3.63 -11.71
C ALA A 47 5.47 4.46 -12.64
N LYS A 48 4.89 5.43 -13.35
CA LYS A 48 5.60 6.26 -14.34
C LYS A 48 6.48 7.34 -13.68
N HIS A 49 5.99 7.98 -12.64
CA HIS A 49 6.62 9.16 -12.04
C HIS A 49 7.31 8.85 -10.71
N GLY A 50 6.73 8.04 -9.85
CA GLY A 50 7.34 7.61 -8.60
C GLY A 50 8.46 6.60 -8.82
N ARG A 51 8.34 5.71 -9.82
CA ARG A 51 9.35 4.70 -10.23
C ARG A 51 9.78 3.72 -9.12
N GLY A 52 9.23 3.86 -7.94
CA GLY A 52 9.46 2.99 -6.81
C GLY A 52 8.51 1.81 -6.78
N LEU A 53 8.55 1.10 -5.66
CA LEU A 53 7.67 -0.02 -5.40
C LEU A 53 6.27 0.49 -5.01
N ILE A 54 5.23 -0.01 -5.68
CA ILE A 54 3.85 0.29 -5.28
C ILE A 54 3.46 -0.64 -4.14
N CYS A 55 3.27 -0.06 -2.96
CA CYS A 55 2.96 -0.78 -1.74
C CYS A 55 1.55 -0.44 -1.25
N LEU A 56 0.83 -1.46 -0.78
CA LEU A 56 -0.43 -1.30 -0.07
C LEU A 56 -0.17 -1.39 1.43
N THR A 57 -0.54 -0.38 2.21
CA THR A 57 -0.45 -0.42 3.67
C THR A 57 -1.77 -0.86 4.29
N LEU A 58 -1.74 -1.84 5.19
CA LEU A 58 -2.91 -2.38 5.86
C LEU A 58 -2.68 -2.48 7.38
N THR A 59 -3.76 -2.61 8.14
CA THR A 59 -3.67 -2.88 9.58
C THR A 59 -3.33 -4.35 9.85
N LYS A 60 -2.76 -4.64 11.02
CA LYS A 60 -2.51 -6.03 11.49
C LYS A 60 -3.77 -6.89 11.39
N LYS A 61 -4.91 -6.33 11.79
CA LYS A 61 -6.20 -7.01 11.73
C LYS A 61 -6.54 -7.42 10.30
N LYS A 62 -6.40 -6.51 9.34
CA LYS A 62 -6.69 -6.80 7.93
C LYS A 62 -5.72 -7.83 7.35
N CYS A 63 -4.43 -7.76 7.69
CA CYS A 63 -3.45 -8.78 7.31
C CYS A 63 -3.86 -10.17 7.80
N SER A 64 -4.27 -10.26 9.07
CA SER A 64 -4.72 -11.53 9.66
C SER A 64 -5.94 -12.11 8.94
N VAL A 65 -6.95 -11.27 8.62
CA VAL A 65 -8.14 -11.67 7.86
C VAL A 65 -7.79 -12.17 6.46
N LEU A 66 -6.84 -11.52 5.80
CA LEU A 66 -6.36 -11.91 4.47
C LEU A 66 -5.35 -13.07 4.51
N GLY A 67 -4.91 -13.50 5.70
CA GLY A 67 -3.92 -14.56 5.86
C GLY A 67 -2.53 -14.17 5.36
N LEU A 68 -2.18 -12.89 5.43
CA LEU A 68 -0.88 -12.38 5.01
C LEU A 68 0.17 -12.63 6.09
N LYS A 69 1.30 -13.21 5.68
CA LYS A 69 2.46 -13.44 6.52
C LYS A 69 3.57 -12.46 6.14
N GLN A 70 4.51 -12.25 7.06
CA GLN A 70 5.74 -11.54 6.72
C GLN A 70 6.51 -12.30 5.63
N MET A 71 7.22 -11.56 4.79
CA MET A 71 8.02 -12.13 3.70
C MET A 71 9.18 -12.97 4.23
N THR A 72 9.69 -12.67 5.42
CA THR A 72 10.77 -13.39 6.08
C THR A 72 10.51 -13.50 7.58
N ASP A 73 10.96 -14.58 8.19
CA ASP A 73 10.92 -14.77 9.65
C ASP A 73 11.99 -13.91 10.36
N SER A 74 13.09 -13.61 9.68
CA SER A 74 14.15 -12.73 10.18
C SER A 74 14.33 -11.54 9.25
N ASN A 75 13.98 -10.35 9.73
CA ASN A 75 14.10 -9.11 8.96
C ASN A 75 15.49 -8.49 9.20
N GLU A 76 16.35 -8.60 8.19
CA GLU A 76 17.73 -8.09 8.20
C GLU A 76 17.86 -6.71 7.54
N SER A 77 16.76 -6.13 7.02
CA SER A 77 16.79 -4.82 6.38
C SER A 77 17.16 -3.71 7.36
N ASN A 78 17.91 -2.71 6.92
CA ASN A 78 18.36 -1.59 7.75
C ASN A 78 17.19 -0.87 8.45
N ASN A 79 16.11 -0.61 7.71
CA ASN A 79 14.95 0.13 8.21
C ASN A 79 13.92 -0.79 8.87
N LYS A 80 14.15 -2.10 8.92
CA LYS A 80 13.22 -3.08 9.48
C LYS A 80 11.80 -3.01 8.90
N THR A 81 11.68 -2.58 7.64
CA THR A 81 10.38 -2.47 6.95
C THR A 81 9.67 -3.83 6.94
N ALA A 82 8.46 -3.87 7.48
CA ALA A 82 7.72 -5.11 7.66
C ALA A 82 7.00 -5.52 6.37
N PHE A 83 7.76 -5.92 5.35
CA PHE A 83 7.19 -6.48 4.13
C PHE A 83 6.50 -7.81 4.38
N THR A 84 5.31 -7.96 3.79
CA THR A 84 4.65 -9.27 3.71
C THR A 84 4.89 -9.90 2.35
N VAL A 85 4.46 -11.14 2.19
CA VAL A 85 4.35 -11.76 0.86
C VAL A 85 3.48 -10.89 -0.04
N SER A 86 3.87 -10.76 -1.31
CA SER A 86 3.12 -9.99 -2.30
C SER A 86 1.82 -10.68 -2.69
N ILE A 87 0.88 -9.93 -3.25
CA ILE A 87 -0.47 -10.38 -3.55
C ILE A 87 -0.93 -10.03 -4.95
N GLU A 88 -1.95 -10.73 -5.40
CA GLU A 88 -2.81 -10.34 -6.51
C GLU A 88 -4.28 -10.64 -6.20
N ALA A 89 -5.21 -10.02 -6.93
CA ALA A 89 -6.62 -10.37 -6.81
C ALA A 89 -6.85 -11.81 -7.30
N LYS A 90 -7.78 -12.53 -6.67
CA LYS A 90 -8.13 -13.89 -7.08
C LYS A 90 -8.87 -13.92 -8.41
N GLU A 91 -9.61 -12.86 -8.70
CA GLU A 91 -10.47 -12.73 -9.88
C GLU A 91 -10.38 -11.32 -10.46
N GLY A 92 -10.78 -11.18 -11.72
CA GLY A 92 -10.87 -9.86 -12.38
C GLY A 92 -9.54 -9.28 -12.85
N ILE A 93 -8.49 -10.08 -12.93
CA ILE A 93 -7.16 -9.70 -13.42
C ILE A 93 -6.72 -10.54 -14.61
N THR A 94 -5.71 -10.10 -15.33
CA THR A 94 -5.04 -10.84 -16.41
C THR A 94 -3.71 -11.41 -15.91
N THR A 95 -2.60 -10.69 -16.12
CA THR A 95 -1.27 -11.11 -15.63
C THR A 95 -0.93 -10.54 -14.25
N GLY A 96 -1.79 -9.72 -13.68
CA GLY A 96 -1.61 -9.06 -12.39
C GLY A 96 -0.78 -7.78 -12.42
N ILE A 97 0.06 -7.57 -13.45
CA ILE A 97 1.08 -6.50 -13.44
C ILE A 97 0.59 -5.16 -14.02
N SER A 98 -0.46 -5.15 -14.83
CA SER A 98 -0.98 -3.92 -15.41
C SER A 98 -1.45 -2.93 -14.32
N ALA A 99 -1.54 -1.64 -14.66
CA ALA A 99 -2.07 -0.66 -13.73
C ALA A 99 -3.52 -0.99 -13.31
N GLN A 100 -4.32 -1.51 -14.25
CA GLN A 100 -5.67 -1.96 -13.99
C GLN A 100 -5.69 -3.16 -13.04
N ASP A 101 -4.89 -4.19 -13.29
CA ASP A 101 -4.83 -5.38 -12.45
C ASP A 101 -4.37 -5.07 -11.03
N ARG A 102 -3.38 -4.18 -10.89
CA ARG A 102 -2.90 -3.74 -9.57
C ARG A 102 -3.96 -2.92 -8.82
N ALA A 103 -4.69 -2.04 -9.49
CA ALA A 103 -5.82 -1.33 -8.90
C ALA A 103 -6.91 -2.32 -8.44
N THR A 104 -7.27 -3.29 -9.28
CA THR A 104 -8.22 -4.37 -8.95
C THR A 104 -7.76 -5.15 -7.72
N THR A 105 -6.47 -5.48 -7.64
CA THR A 105 -5.88 -6.17 -6.50
C THR A 105 -6.00 -5.36 -5.20
N ILE A 106 -5.67 -4.07 -5.24
CA ILE A 106 -5.77 -3.19 -4.08
C ILE A 106 -7.23 -3.09 -3.61
N LEU A 107 -8.16 -2.83 -4.52
CA LEU A 107 -9.60 -2.74 -4.20
C LEU A 107 -10.14 -4.05 -3.62
N ALA A 108 -9.74 -5.20 -4.17
CA ALA A 108 -10.11 -6.51 -3.63
C ALA A 108 -9.58 -6.72 -2.20
N ALA A 109 -8.34 -6.31 -1.92
CA ALA A 109 -7.72 -6.46 -0.62
C ALA A 109 -8.34 -5.53 0.45
N VAL A 110 -8.71 -4.28 0.11
CA VAL A 110 -9.26 -3.32 1.07
C VAL A 110 -10.78 -3.43 1.25
N ASN A 111 -11.47 -4.17 0.39
CA ASN A 111 -12.90 -4.41 0.53
C ASN A 111 -13.24 -4.84 1.98
N PRO A 112 -14.26 -4.26 2.64
CA PRO A 112 -14.65 -4.64 4.00
C PRO A 112 -14.91 -6.14 4.16
N ASP A 113 -15.51 -6.79 3.14
CA ASP A 113 -15.86 -8.21 3.12
C ASP A 113 -14.75 -9.12 2.60
N ALA A 114 -13.57 -8.56 2.29
CA ALA A 114 -12.45 -9.34 1.79
C ALA A 114 -11.96 -10.37 2.81
N THR A 115 -11.70 -11.56 2.31
CA THR A 115 -11.17 -12.69 3.08
C THR A 115 -9.91 -13.23 2.38
N LYS A 116 -9.28 -14.25 2.97
CA LYS A 116 -8.17 -14.98 2.34
C LYS A 116 -8.50 -15.49 0.93
N LYS A 117 -9.79 -15.70 0.61
CA LYS A 117 -10.23 -16.16 -0.72
C LYS A 117 -10.29 -15.06 -1.77
N SER A 118 -10.22 -13.79 -1.36
CA SER A 118 -10.30 -12.63 -2.25
C SER A 118 -8.99 -12.36 -2.97
N ILE A 119 -7.88 -12.91 -2.48
CA ILE A 119 -6.53 -12.67 -3.00
C ILE A 119 -5.78 -13.99 -3.21
N ALA A 120 -4.75 -13.95 -4.03
CA ALA A 120 -3.76 -15.01 -4.23
C ALA A 120 -2.36 -14.52 -3.83
N GLN A 121 -1.46 -15.45 -3.57
CA GLN A 121 -0.05 -15.23 -3.22
C GLN A 121 0.84 -16.20 -4.01
N PRO A 122 1.96 -15.75 -4.59
CA PRO A 122 2.42 -14.36 -4.68
C PRO A 122 1.69 -13.58 -5.76
N GLY A 123 2.00 -12.28 -5.89
CA GLY A 123 1.50 -11.38 -6.93
C GLY A 123 2.36 -10.12 -7.08
N PRO A 124 2.05 -9.21 -8.00
CA PRO A 124 2.89 -8.05 -8.28
C PRO A 124 2.64 -6.84 -7.35
N VAL A 125 1.66 -6.90 -6.45
CA VAL A 125 1.44 -5.85 -5.47
C VAL A 125 2.18 -6.18 -4.20
N SER A 126 3.22 -5.41 -3.91
CA SER A 126 3.95 -5.50 -2.64
C SER A 126 3.14 -4.90 -1.50
N TYR A 127 3.44 -5.34 -0.31
CA TYR A 127 2.67 -5.05 0.85
C TYR A 127 3.57 -4.73 2.05
N THR A 128 3.31 -3.60 2.71
CA THR A 128 3.95 -3.25 3.96
C THR A 128 2.94 -3.25 5.09
N HIS A 129 3.32 -3.83 6.20
CA HIS A 129 2.59 -3.76 7.44
C HIS A 129 2.87 -2.40 8.10
N LEU A 130 1.82 -1.61 8.38
CA LEU A 130 1.96 -0.42 9.20
C LEU A 130 2.42 -0.81 10.61
N THR A 131 3.72 -0.77 10.84
CA THR A 131 4.24 -0.51 12.17
C THR A 131 4.21 1.00 12.34
N LEU A 132 3.14 1.54 12.90
CA LEU A 132 3.18 2.88 13.43
C LEU A 132 4.19 2.86 14.57
N PRO A 133 5.34 3.55 14.46
CA PRO A 133 6.01 4.00 15.65
C PRO A 133 5.01 4.96 16.28
N THR A 134 4.53 4.63 17.46
CA THR A 134 3.49 5.33 18.21
C THR A 134 3.97 6.69 18.77
N LYS A 135 4.79 7.42 18.02
CA LYS A 135 5.22 8.77 18.38
C LYS A 135 5.35 9.62 17.12
N ARG A 136 4.32 10.41 16.92
CA ARG A 136 4.09 11.48 15.96
C ARG A 136 3.26 11.07 14.74
N ILE A 137 1.96 11.17 14.91
CA ILE A 137 1.11 11.85 13.94
C ILE A 137 1.37 13.34 14.20
N VAL A 138 2.07 14.00 13.32
CA VAL A 138 2.20 15.46 13.32
C VAL A 138 1.31 15.98 12.21
#